data_bc4dd3a3dbf6325393d4d6c61c49ac3e
#
_entry.id   bc4dd3a3dbf6325393d4d6c61c49ac3e
#
_cell.length_a   1.000
_cell.length_b   1.000
_cell.length_c   1.000
_cell.angle_alpha   90.00
_cell.angle_beta   90.00
_cell.angle_gamma   90.00
#
_symmetry.space_group_name_H-M   'P 1'
#
loop_
_entity.id
_entity.type
_entity.pdbx_description
1 polymer ?
#
loop_
_entity_poly.entity_id
_entity_poly.type
_entity_poly.pdbx_seq_one_letter_code
_entity_poly.pdbx_strand_id
1 'polypeptide(L)'
;AGRPSEEGEELATLDGNARKLTANQLVIAADTRAVGLAGIMGGLDSEIVDDTTSLTLESACFDPVSIRKSAARMSHRTDASQRYEKTLDPEMTVTAIARFVKLLQDIDSGVKVISSLTDDYRRSYERKTLVIDKAYVDRYTGIGDAITNEHIETTLKALGFDVTADNGTFTVKVPSWRATKDVTLKADLIEEITRIYGYDNFVPHTAVSPLYPVRMEP
;
A
#
# COMPACT_ATOMS: atom_id res chain seq x y z
N ALA A 1 17.43 -13.15 6.16
CA ALA A 1 16.18 -12.97 6.90
C ALA A 1 16.11 -11.58 7.52
N GLY A 2 14.88 -11.05 7.72
CA GLY A 2 14.69 -9.79 8.48
C GLY A 2 14.78 -10.04 9.97
N ARG A 3 15.52 -9.21 10.71
CA ARG A 3 15.59 -9.23 12.18
C ARG A 3 15.75 -7.82 12.76
N PRO A 4 15.48 -7.62 14.06
CA PRO A 4 15.91 -6.42 14.76
C PRO A 4 17.44 -6.35 14.82
N SER A 5 17.98 -5.12 14.74
CA SER A 5 19.39 -4.86 15.01
C SER A 5 19.69 -4.93 16.50
N GLU A 6 20.93 -5.19 16.84
CA GLU A 6 21.46 -5.09 18.19
C GLU A 6 21.94 -3.65 18.48
N GLU A 7 22.02 -3.30 19.77
CA GLU A 7 22.54 -1.98 20.17
C GLU A 7 24.02 -1.86 19.82
N GLY A 8 24.37 -0.86 19.05
CA GLY A 8 25.74 -0.61 18.61
C GLY A 8 26.21 -1.47 17.43
N GLU A 9 25.34 -2.28 16.84
CA GLU A 9 25.65 -3.01 15.60
C GLU A 9 26.06 -2.02 14.48
N GLU A 10 27.11 -2.32 13.75
CA GLU A 10 27.62 -1.46 12.70
C GLU A 10 27.30 -2.02 11.31
N LEU A 11 26.93 -1.13 10.39
CA LEU A 11 26.66 -1.44 8.99
C LEU A 11 27.17 -0.31 8.10
N ALA A 12 28.05 -0.64 7.16
CA ALA A 12 28.39 0.25 6.07
C ALA A 12 27.30 0.18 5.00
N THR A 13 26.71 1.31 4.62
CA THR A 13 25.65 1.40 3.60
C THR A 13 26.19 1.79 2.25
N LEU A 14 25.40 1.56 1.16
CA LEU A 14 25.80 1.82 -0.24
C LEU A 14 26.29 3.26 -0.52
N ASP A 15 25.91 4.22 0.31
CA ASP A 15 26.40 5.60 0.26
C ASP A 15 27.81 5.78 0.87
N GLY A 16 28.47 4.68 1.25
CA GLY A 16 29.82 4.67 1.84
C GLY A 16 29.89 5.06 3.32
N ASN A 17 28.75 5.30 3.97
CA ASN A 17 28.71 5.71 5.37
C ASN A 17 28.65 4.52 6.31
N ALA A 18 29.54 4.48 7.31
CA ALA A 18 29.42 3.56 8.43
C ALA A 18 28.34 4.08 9.40
N ARG A 19 27.36 3.23 9.68
CA ARG A 19 26.22 3.55 10.54
C ARG A 19 26.22 2.68 11.78
N LYS A 20 26.15 3.32 12.94
CA LYS A 20 25.95 2.63 14.21
C LYS A 20 24.46 2.53 14.48
N LEU A 21 23.95 1.32 14.57
CA LEU A 21 22.53 1.04 14.75
C LEU A 21 22.16 1.06 16.23
N THR A 22 20.92 1.38 16.50
CA THR A 22 20.31 1.23 17.83
C THR A 22 19.44 -0.02 17.85
N ALA A 23 19.20 -0.58 19.02
CA ALA A 23 18.32 -1.73 19.16
C ALA A 23 16.96 -1.52 18.47
N ASN A 24 16.42 -2.61 17.91
CA ASN A 24 15.10 -2.65 17.27
C ASN A 24 14.95 -1.88 15.93
N GLN A 25 16.05 -1.49 15.28
CA GLN A 25 15.96 -1.11 13.86
C GLN A 25 15.90 -2.38 13.01
N LEU A 26 15.06 -2.38 11.98
CA LEU A 26 14.92 -3.56 11.13
C LEU A 26 16.08 -3.65 10.15
N VAL A 27 16.76 -4.80 10.14
CA VAL A 27 17.85 -5.10 9.21
C VAL A 27 17.55 -6.37 8.42
N ILE A 28 18.08 -6.43 7.21
CA ILE A 28 18.21 -7.67 6.46
C ILE A 28 19.54 -8.29 6.82
N ALA A 29 19.51 -9.55 7.22
CA ALA A 29 20.70 -10.28 7.65
C ALA A 29 20.94 -11.52 6.80
N ALA A 30 22.21 -11.75 6.46
CA ALA A 30 22.75 -13.01 6.03
C ALA A 30 23.37 -13.68 7.25
N ASP A 31 22.82 -14.81 7.66
CA ASP A 31 23.14 -15.45 8.94
C ASP A 31 22.98 -14.46 10.12
N THR A 32 24.07 -14.11 10.77
CA THR A 32 24.09 -13.19 11.91
C THR A 32 24.43 -11.76 11.53
N ARG A 33 25.03 -11.52 10.35
CA ARG A 33 25.51 -10.21 9.91
C ARG A 33 24.42 -9.43 9.19
N ALA A 34 24.23 -8.16 9.55
CA ALA A 34 23.39 -7.25 8.79
C ALA A 34 24.01 -6.96 7.41
N VAL A 35 23.22 -7.09 6.36
CA VAL A 35 23.60 -6.80 4.97
C VAL A 35 22.78 -5.66 4.36
N GLY A 36 21.87 -5.07 5.12
CA GLY A 36 21.10 -3.90 4.69
C GLY A 36 20.16 -3.40 5.76
N LEU A 37 19.82 -2.12 5.67
CA LEU A 37 18.74 -1.50 6.43
C LEU A 37 17.43 -1.76 5.71
N ALA A 38 16.56 -2.56 6.32
CA ALA A 38 15.30 -2.96 5.73
C ALA A 38 14.47 -1.74 5.26
N GLY A 39 14.10 -1.71 3.99
CA GLY A 39 13.30 -0.65 3.39
C GLY A 39 13.94 0.74 3.38
N ILE A 40 15.24 0.85 3.65
CA ILE A 40 15.96 2.14 3.66
C ILE A 40 17.13 2.10 2.68
N MET A 41 18.15 1.27 2.93
CA MET A 41 19.34 1.22 2.08
C MET A 41 20.09 -0.11 2.25
N GLY A 42 20.59 -0.66 1.15
CA GLY A 42 21.43 -1.85 1.15
C GLY A 42 22.79 -1.61 1.82
N GLY A 43 23.43 -2.69 2.21
CA GLY A 43 24.80 -2.66 2.74
C GLY A 43 25.83 -2.65 1.63
N LEU A 44 26.95 -1.99 1.85
CA LEU A 44 28.05 -1.85 0.90
C LEU A 44 28.65 -3.22 0.55
N ASP A 45 28.84 -4.09 1.53
CA ASP A 45 29.44 -5.42 1.34
C ASP A 45 28.56 -6.40 0.54
N SER A 46 27.30 -6.06 0.29
CA SER A 46 26.34 -6.86 -0.47
C SER A 46 25.93 -6.22 -1.81
N GLU A 47 26.69 -5.21 -2.24
CA GLU A 47 26.49 -4.54 -3.52
C GLU A 47 26.74 -5.50 -4.69
N ILE A 48 25.99 -5.31 -5.77
CA ILE A 48 26.23 -5.97 -7.06
C ILE A 48 27.43 -5.31 -7.72
N VAL A 49 28.42 -6.12 -8.09
CA VAL A 49 29.67 -5.69 -8.73
C VAL A 49 29.82 -6.37 -10.10
N ASP A 50 30.78 -5.92 -10.90
CA ASP A 50 30.95 -6.35 -12.30
C ASP A 50 31.13 -7.87 -12.49
N ASP A 51 31.64 -8.58 -11.50
CA ASP A 51 31.84 -10.03 -11.49
C ASP A 51 30.69 -10.82 -10.81
N THR A 52 29.60 -10.17 -10.46
CA THR A 52 28.43 -10.82 -9.85
C THR A 52 27.75 -11.74 -10.85
N THR A 53 27.77 -13.06 -10.58
CA THR A 53 27.16 -14.09 -11.44
C THR A 53 25.85 -14.65 -10.89
N SER A 54 25.55 -14.42 -9.61
CA SER A 54 24.29 -14.82 -9.00
C SER A 54 23.85 -13.81 -7.93
N LEU A 55 22.54 -13.64 -7.80
CA LEU A 55 21.95 -12.72 -6.82
C LEU A 55 20.77 -13.38 -6.10
N THR A 56 20.51 -12.91 -4.91
CA THR A 56 19.28 -13.21 -4.17
C THR A 56 18.37 -12.03 -4.26
N LEU A 57 17.17 -12.24 -4.84
CA LEU A 57 16.15 -11.20 -4.96
C LEU A 57 15.28 -11.18 -3.70
N GLU A 58 15.17 -10.03 -3.08
CA GLU A 58 14.23 -9.76 -2.00
C GLU A 58 13.04 -8.95 -2.51
N SER A 59 11.82 -9.36 -2.15
CA SER A 59 10.62 -8.56 -2.26
C SER A 59 9.89 -8.64 -0.94
N ALA A 60 9.78 -7.53 -0.25
CA ALA A 60 9.27 -7.50 1.12
C ALA A 60 8.22 -6.42 1.33
N CYS A 61 7.43 -6.59 2.40
CA CYS A 61 6.56 -5.56 2.95
C CYS A 61 6.93 -5.40 4.42
N PHE A 62 7.32 -4.19 4.82
CA PHE A 62 7.77 -3.88 6.17
C PHE A 62 6.73 -3.07 6.93
N ASP A 63 6.79 -3.10 8.27
CA ASP A 63 5.99 -2.21 9.09
C ASP A 63 6.35 -0.74 8.82
N PRO A 64 5.41 0.07 8.32
CA PRO A 64 5.69 1.43 7.87
C PRO A 64 6.13 2.37 8.99
N VAL A 65 5.66 2.12 10.22
CA VAL A 65 6.02 2.92 11.39
C VAL A 65 7.46 2.67 11.78
N SER A 66 7.90 1.40 11.72
CA SER A 66 9.28 1.00 12.00
C SER A 66 10.25 1.64 11.00
N ILE A 67 9.93 1.57 9.69
CA ILE A 67 10.75 2.20 8.65
C ILE A 67 10.83 3.70 8.84
N ARG A 68 9.70 4.38 9.06
CA ARG A 68 9.68 5.83 9.26
C ARG A 68 10.50 6.26 10.47
N LYS A 69 10.36 5.55 11.60
CA LYS A 69 11.14 5.85 12.82
C LYS A 69 12.62 5.63 12.62
N SER A 70 13.02 4.55 11.93
CA SER A 70 14.41 4.24 11.65
C SER A 70 15.05 5.26 10.72
N ALA A 71 14.37 5.61 9.62
CA ALA A 71 14.84 6.64 8.67
C ALA A 71 15.00 8.02 9.35
N ALA A 72 14.02 8.42 10.17
CA ALA A 72 14.07 9.70 10.90
C ALA A 72 15.21 9.73 11.93
N ARG A 73 15.40 8.64 12.69
CA ARG A 73 16.47 8.54 13.70
C ARG A 73 17.87 8.66 13.09
N MET A 74 18.06 8.09 11.91
CA MET A 74 19.33 8.16 11.18
C MET A 74 19.46 9.42 10.32
N SER A 75 18.45 10.29 10.29
CA SER A 75 18.37 11.44 9.38
C SER A 75 18.64 11.03 7.93
N HIS A 76 18.18 9.82 7.54
CA HIS A 76 18.47 9.22 6.26
C HIS A 76 17.19 8.79 5.55
N ARG A 77 16.74 9.63 4.64
CA ARG A 77 15.52 9.43 3.86
C ARG A 77 15.86 9.11 2.41
N THR A 78 15.47 7.92 1.96
CA THR A 78 15.70 7.42 0.61
C THR A 78 14.38 7.24 -0.14
N ASP A 79 14.44 7.02 -1.45
CA ASP A 79 13.26 6.68 -2.26
C ASP A 79 12.58 5.39 -1.76
N ALA A 80 13.37 4.42 -1.31
CA ALA A 80 12.86 3.20 -0.70
C ALA A 80 12.09 3.53 0.59
N SER A 81 12.70 4.27 1.53
CA SER A 81 12.05 4.60 2.80
C SER A 81 10.77 5.43 2.62
N GLN A 82 10.73 6.31 1.62
CA GLN A 82 9.55 7.10 1.29
C GLN A 82 8.37 6.23 0.81
N ARG A 83 8.63 5.09 0.19
CA ARG A 83 7.60 4.12 -0.23
C ARG A 83 7.20 3.22 0.91
N TYR A 84 8.16 2.61 1.58
CA TYR A 84 7.90 1.66 2.67
C TYR A 84 7.24 2.30 3.91
N GLU A 85 7.46 3.60 4.16
CA GLU A 85 6.77 4.31 5.25
C GLU A 85 5.26 4.52 5.01
N LYS A 86 4.75 4.22 3.79
CA LYS A 86 3.36 4.50 3.37
C LYS A 86 2.39 3.31 3.48
N THR A 87 2.81 2.18 3.99
CA THR A 87 2.01 0.95 4.04
C THR A 87 1.80 0.35 2.65
N LEU A 88 2.75 -0.45 2.22
CA LEU A 88 2.65 -1.18 0.96
C LEU A 88 1.76 -2.43 1.11
N ASP A 89 1.29 -2.94 -0.02
CA ASP A 89 0.48 -4.14 -0.08
C ASP A 89 1.36 -5.40 0.04
N PRO A 90 1.20 -6.23 1.08
CA PRO A 90 1.98 -7.45 1.24
C PRO A 90 1.67 -8.50 0.15
N GLU A 91 0.46 -8.50 -0.42
CA GLU A 91 0.06 -9.44 -1.47
C GLU A 91 0.78 -9.19 -2.80
N MET A 92 1.37 -8.01 -2.98
CA MET A 92 2.07 -7.65 -4.21
C MET A 92 3.53 -8.16 -4.28
N THR A 93 4.08 -8.70 -3.20
CA THR A 93 5.48 -9.11 -3.13
C THR A 93 5.84 -10.19 -4.15
N VAL A 94 5.01 -11.22 -4.30
CA VAL A 94 5.23 -12.31 -5.27
C VAL A 94 5.09 -11.80 -6.71
N THR A 95 4.10 -10.94 -6.96
CA THR A 95 3.91 -10.30 -8.28
C THR A 95 5.12 -9.45 -8.66
N ALA A 96 5.69 -8.72 -7.70
CA ALA A 96 6.88 -7.90 -7.92
C ALA A 96 8.10 -8.75 -8.28
N ILE A 97 8.31 -9.89 -7.60
CA ILE A 97 9.37 -10.85 -7.96
C ILE A 97 9.18 -11.36 -9.39
N ALA A 98 7.98 -11.83 -9.73
CA ALA A 98 7.69 -12.35 -11.05
C ALA A 98 7.93 -11.29 -12.14
N ARG A 99 7.53 -10.04 -11.88
CA ARG A 99 7.76 -8.92 -12.80
C ARG A 99 9.26 -8.60 -12.96
N PHE A 100 10.00 -8.58 -11.86
CA PHE A 100 11.44 -8.34 -11.88
C PHE A 100 12.17 -9.41 -12.71
N VAL A 101 11.89 -10.69 -12.42
CA VAL A 101 12.50 -11.82 -13.15
C VAL A 101 12.20 -11.72 -14.66
N LYS A 102 10.93 -11.43 -15.01
CA LYS A 102 10.54 -11.27 -16.41
C LYS A 102 11.31 -10.14 -17.09
N LEU A 103 11.42 -8.97 -16.46
CA LEU A 103 12.17 -7.84 -17.01
C LEU A 103 13.67 -8.16 -17.17
N LEU A 104 14.25 -8.84 -16.19
CA LEU A 104 15.65 -9.22 -16.24
C LEU A 104 15.93 -10.21 -17.37
N GLN A 105 15.04 -11.18 -17.59
CA GLN A 105 15.12 -12.13 -18.70
C GLN A 105 14.88 -11.49 -20.08
N ASP A 106 14.13 -10.40 -20.15
CA ASP A 106 13.95 -9.63 -21.38
C ASP A 106 15.23 -8.86 -21.77
N ILE A 107 16.02 -8.46 -20.75
CA ILE A 107 17.30 -7.76 -20.95
C ILE A 107 18.42 -8.77 -21.23
N ASP A 108 18.47 -9.85 -20.48
CA ASP A 108 19.47 -10.93 -20.61
C ASP A 108 18.77 -12.31 -20.61
N SER A 109 18.64 -12.89 -21.77
CA SER A 109 18.04 -14.22 -21.96
C SER A 109 18.82 -15.37 -21.32
N GLY A 110 20.05 -15.12 -20.86
CA GLY A 110 20.88 -16.09 -20.14
C GLY A 110 20.50 -16.23 -18.67
N VAL A 111 19.71 -15.32 -18.13
CA VAL A 111 19.29 -15.33 -16.71
C VAL A 111 18.38 -16.52 -16.41
N LYS A 112 18.73 -17.26 -15.37
CA LYS A 112 17.98 -18.44 -14.90
C LYS A 112 17.61 -18.30 -13.42
N VAL A 113 16.39 -18.65 -13.10
CA VAL A 113 15.97 -18.84 -11.70
C VAL A 113 16.48 -20.21 -11.26
N ILE A 114 17.34 -20.24 -10.24
CA ILE A 114 18.05 -21.43 -9.78
C ILE A 114 17.57 -21.96 -8.43
N SER A 115 16.58 -21.30 -7.80
CA SER A 115 15.98 -21.73 -6.54
C SER A 115 14.47 -21.66 -6.58
N SER A 116 13.80 -22.36 -5.69
CA SER A 116 12.38 -22.14 -5.41
C SER A 116 12.16 -20.80 -4.69
N LEU A 117 10.93 -20.30 -4.76
CA LEU A 117 10.51 -19.16 -3.96
C LEU A 117 10.46 -19.56 -2.47
N THR A 118 11.10 -18.77 -1.61
CA THR A 118 10.91 -18.84 -0.17
C THR A 118 10.03 -17.69 0.25
N ASP A 119 8.92 -17.98 0.91
CA ASP A 119 7.98 -16.97 1.40
C ASP A 119 7.80 -17.14 2.93
N ASP A 120 8.09 -16.07 3.68
CA ASP A 120 7.83 -16.00 5.13
C ASP A 120 6.68 -15.03 5.39
N TYR A 121 5.47 -15.49 5.09
CA TYR A 121 4.23 -14.71 5.22
C TYR A 121 3.52 -15.05 6.53
N ARG A 122 3.95 -14.42 7.62
CA ARG A 122 3.48 -14.76 8.99
C ARG A 122 2.08 -14.29 9.31
N ARG A 123 1.59 -13.27 8.63
CA ARG A 123 0.27 -12.68 8.88
C ARG A 123 -0.46 -12.52 7.57
N SER A 124 -1.33 -13.48 7.26
CA SER A 124 -2.18 -13.41 6.07
C SER A 124 -3.07 -12.18 6.09
N TYR A 125 -3.24 -11.59 4.94
CA TYR A 125 -4.11 -10.45 4.74
C TYR A 125 -5.53 -10.94 4.44
N GLU A 126 -6.51 -10.49 5.24
CA GLU A 126 -7.93 -10.74 4.96
C GLU A 126 -8.50 -9.63 4.06
N ARG A 127 -8.99 -10.02 2.89
CA ARG A 127 -9.64 -9.09 1.96
C ARG A 127 -10.90 -8.52 2.59
N LYS A 128 -10.98 -7.22 2.72
CA LYS A 128 -12.12 -6.51 3.28
C LYS A 128 -13.32 -6.60 2.35
N THR A 129 -14.49 -6.89 2.91
CA THR A 129 -15.76 -6.88 2.19
C THR A 129 -16.64 -5.77 2.76
N LEU A 130 -17.16 -4.92 1.88
CA LEU A 130 -18.09 -3.82 2.21
C LEU A 130 -19.41 -4.08 1.51
N VAL A 131 -20.51 -3.77 2.18
CA VAL A 131 -21.85 -3.90 1.59
C VAL A 131 -22.51 -2.53 1.57
N ILE A 132 -22.87 -2.05 0.39
CA ILE A 132 -23.64 -0.81 0.19
C ILE A 132 -24.90 -1.11 -0.60
N ASP A 133 -25.90 -0.27 -0.48
CA ASP A 133 -27.12 -0.31 -1.29
C ASP A 133 -27.33 1.01 -2.02
N LYS A 134 -28.22 0.96 -3.03
CA LYS A 134 -28.55 2.13 -3.86
C LYS A 134 -29.08 3.29 -3.00
N ALA A 135 -29.87 3.00 -1.98
CA ALA A 135 -30.43 4.04 -1.11
C ALA A 135 -29.33 4.76 -0.29
N TYR A 136 -28.29 4.02 0.11
CA TYR A 136 -27.12 4.61 0.76
C TYR A 136 -26.35 5.53 -0.21
N VAL A 137 -26.15 5.10 -1.45
CA VAL A 137 -25.52 5.93 -2.51
C VAL A 137 -26.33 7.21 -2.72
N ASP A 138 -27.66 7.11 -2.92
CA ASP A 138 -28.54 8.24 -3.18
C ASP A 138 -28.54 9.26 -2.03
N ARG A 139 -28.57 8.76 -0.79
CA ARG A 139 -28.54 9.62 0.39
C ARG A 139 -27.25 10.44 0.50
N TYR A 140 -26.10 9.85 0.13
CA TYR A 140 -24.83 10.55 0.21
C TYR A 140 -24.57 11.47 -0.97
N THR A 141 -25.02 11.08 -2.16
CA THR A 141 -24.80 11.86 -3.40
C THR A 141 -25.84 12.97 -3.57
N GLY A 142 -27.07 12.76 -3.11
CA GLY A 142 -28.17 13.71 -3.25
C GLY A 142 -28.72 13.85 -4.68
N ILE A 143 -28.26 13.03 -5.64
CA ILE A 143 -28.63 13.14 -7.07
C ILE A 143 -29.53 12.00 -7.56
N GLY A 144 -29.97 11.13 -6.63
CA GLY A 144 -30.99 10.11 -6.90
C GLY A 144 -30.67 9.20 -8.10
N ASP A 145 -31.61 9.10 -9.05
CA ASP A 145 -31.52 8.17 -10.18
C ASP A 145 -30.42 8.49 -11.20
N ALA A 146 -29.72 9.60 -11.06
CA ALA A 146 -28.62 9.95 -11.97
C ALA A 146 -27.44 8.96 -11.88
N ILE A 147 -27.22 8.33 -10.72
CA ILE A 147 -26.27 7.23 -10.54
C ILE A 147 -27.06 5.91 -10.49
N THR A 148 -27.12 5.19 -11.60
CA THR A 148 -27.85 3.93 -11.71
C THR A 148 -27.12 2.77 -11.05
N ASN A 149 -27.84 1.67 -10.78
CA ASN A 149 -27.23 0.42 -10.27
C ASN A 149 -26.13 -0.08 -11.23
N GLU A 150 -26.36 -0.01 -12.53
CA GLU A 150 -25.39 -0.40 -13.55
C GLU A 150 -24.14 0.49 -13.50
N HIS A 151 -24.30 1.80 -13.29
CA HIS A 151 -23.17 2.71 -13.15
C HIS A 151 -22.32 2.37 -11.92
N ILE A 152 -22.96 2.09 -10.76
CA ILE A 152 -22.26 1.68 -9.54
C ILE A 152 -21.44 0.41 -9.77
N GLU A 153 -22.08 -0.63 -10.32
CA GLU A 153 -21.44 -1.92 -10.54
C GLU A 153 -20.29 -1.82 -11.54
N THR A 154 -20.53 -1.16 -12.69
CA THR A 154 -19.53 -1.01 -13.75
C THR A 154 -18.33 -0.20 -13.29
N THR A 155 -18.57 0.90 -12.57
CA THR A 155 -17.51 1.76 -12.03
C THR A 155 -16.62 1.00 -11.06
N LEU A 156 -17.21 0.34 -10.08
CA LEU A 156 -16.42 -0.39 -9.07
C LEU A 156 -15.65 -1.56 -9.70
N LYS A 157 -16.26 -2.30 -10.65
CA LYS A 157 -15.55 -3.36 -11.39
C LYS A 157 -14.39 -2.81 -12.22
N ALA A 158 -14.57 -1.70 -12.90
CA ALA A 158 -13.52 -1.05 -13.70
C ALA A 158 -12.35 -0.56 -12.83
N LEU A 159 -12.60 -0.22 -11.56
CA LEU A 159 -11.59 0.14 -10.57
C LEU A 159 -10.93 -1.08 -9.89
N GLY A 160 -11.27 -2.30 -10.31
CA GLY A 160 -10.65 -3.53 -9.82
C GLY A 160 -11.28 -4.11 -8.57
N PHE A 161 -12.44 -3.62 -8.14
CA PHE A 161 -13.21 -4.25 -7.08
C PHE A 161 -13.93 -5.50 -7.59
N ASP A 162 -14.03 -6.52 -6.72
CA ASP A 162 -14.84 -7.70 -7.00
C ASP A 162 -16.26 -7.43 -6.47
N VAL A 163 -17.23 -7.30 -7.37
CA VAL A 163 -18.58 -6.81 -7.04
C VAL A 163 -19.63 -7.85 -7.40
N THR A 164 -20.45 -8.20 -6.41
CA THR A 164 -21.69 -8.97 -6.61
C THR A 164 -22.87 -8.07 -6.32
N ALA A 165 -23.74 -7.90 -7.31
CA ALA A 165 -24.96 -7.10 -7.20
C ALA A 165 -26.19 -8.00 -7.07
N ASP A 166 -27.05 -7.71 -6.09
CA ASP A 166 -28.35 -8.34 -5.90
C ASP A 166 -29.40 -7.31 -5.48
N ASN A 167 -30.43 -7.10 -6.31
CA ASN A 167 -31.58 -6.22 -6.03
C ASN A 167 -31.19 -4.82 -5.48
N GLY A 168 -30.16 -4.19 -6.06
CA GLY A 168 -29.69 -2.87 -5.65
C GLY A 168 -28.81 -2.87 -4.40
N THR A 169 -28.43 -4.05 -3.91
CA THR A 169 -27.41 -4.23 -2.89
C THR A 169 -26.11 -4.72 -3.54
N PHE A 170 -25.00 -4.12 -3.19
CA PHE A 170 -23.67 -4.41 -3.74
C PHE A 170 -22.77 -4.93 -2.63
N THR A 171 -22.35 -6.19 -2.77
CA THR A 171 -21.29 -6.77 -1.95
C THR A 171 -19.97 -6.56 -2.68
N VAL A 172 -19.10 -5.73 -2.10
CA VAL A 172 -17.86 -5.24 -2.72
C VAL A 172 -16.67 -5.78 -1.97
N LYS A 173 -15.86 -6.61 -2.62
CA LYS A 173 -14.60 -7.13 -2.09
C LYS A 173 -13.48 -6.19 -2.50
N VAL A 174 -12.86 -5.56 -1.52
CA VAL A 174 -11.80 -4.56 -1.77
C VAL A 174 -10.52 -5.27 -2.19
N PRO A 175 -9.86 -4.88 -3.29
CA PRO A 175 -8.57 -5.44 -3.65
C PRO A 175 -7.49 -5.06 -2.63
N SER A 176 -6.49 -5.92 -2.43
CA SER A 176 -5.47 -5.76 -1.39
C SER A 176 -4.74 -4.43 -1.46
N TRP A 177 -4.40 -3.97 -2.66
CA TRP A 177 -3.69 -2.69 -2.89
C TRP A 177 -4.53 -1.44 -2.55
N ARG A 178 -5.86 -1.55 -2.43
CA ARG A 178 -6.76 -0.48 -2.01
C ARG A 178 -7.12 -0.58 -0.51
N ALA A 179 -6.92 -1.74 0.08
CA ALA A 179 -7.31 -2.00 1.46
C ALA A 179 -6.25 -1.60 2.51
N THR A 180 -5.08 -1.18 2.07
CA THR A 180 -3.98 -0.72 2.93
C THR A 180 -4.13 0.76 3.34
N LYS A 181 -5.21 1.12 4.03
CA LYS A 181 -5.60 2.47 4.52
C LYS A 181 -6.26 3.38 3.47
N ASP A 182 -6.69 2.85 2.35
CA ASP A 182 -7.37 3.61 1.33
C ASP A 182 -8.88 3.34 1.42
N VAL A 183 -9.37 2.22 0.89
CA VAL A 183 -10.81 1.88 0.95
C VAL A 183 -11.08 0.98 2.16
N THR A 184 -11.66 1.54 3.20
CA THR A 184 -11.91 0.85 4.47
C THR A 184 -13.35 0.95 4.95
N LEU A 185 -14.09 1.94 4.48
CA LEU A 185 -15.47 2.26 4.88
C LEU A 185 -16.38 2.32 3.67
N LYS A 186 -17.69 2.26 3.90
CA LYS A 186 -18.71 2.45 2.85
C LYS A 186 -18.60 3.83 2.18
N ALA A 187 -18.21 4.86 2.94
CA ALA A 187 -18.03 6.20 2.42
C ALA A 187 -16.92 6.27 1.36
N ASP A 188 -15.86 5.48 1.51
CA ASP A 188 -14.77 5.42 0.53
C ASP A 188 -15.26 4.87 -0.82
N LEU A 189 -16.22 3.91 -0.80
CA LEU A 189 -16.87 3.45 -2.03
C LEU A 189 -17.72 4.53 -2.69
N ILE A 190 -18.37 5.40 -1.90
CA ILE A 190 -19.10 6.56 -2.45
C ILE A 190 -18.13 7.51 -3.13
N GLU A 191 -16.99 7.78 -2.52
CA GLU A 191 -15.95 8.61 -3.14
C GLU A 191 -15.52 8.05 -4.50
N GLU A 192 -15.25 6.74 -4.59
CA GLU A 192 -14.89 6.10 -5.84
C GLU A 192 -15.97 6.23 -6.93
N ILE A 193 -17.22 6.01 -6.55
CA ILE A 193 -18.37 6.14 -7.49
C ILE A 193 -18.51 7.59 -7.95
N THR A 194 -18.48 8.55 -7.01
CA THR A 194 -18.71 9.97 -7.32
C THR A 194 -17.54 10.61 -8.06
N ARG A 195 -16.33 10.18 -7.77
CA ARG A 195 -15.12 10.64 -8.46
C ARG A 195 -15.13 10.29 -9.93
N ILE A 196 -15.57 9.07 -10.28
CA ILE A 196 -15.69 8.62 -11.68
C ILE A 196 -16.92 9.23 -12.36
N TYR A 197 -18.03 9.39 -11.62
CA TYR A 197 -19.20 10.11 -12.14
C TYR A 197 -18.86 11.57 -12.52
N GLY A 198 -17.93 12.20 -11.80
CA GLY A 198 -17.46 13.55 -11.99
C GLY A 198 -18.13 14.56 -11.07
N TYR A 199 -17.31 15.21 -10.24
CA TYR A 199 -17.80 16.19 -9.26
C TYR A 199 -18.48 17.41 -9.89
N ASP A 200 -18.14 17.76 -11.13
CA ASP A 200 -18.78 18.86 -11.88
C ASP A 200 -20.24 18.57 -12.25
N ASN A 201 -20.68 17.31 -12.17
CA ASN A 201 -22.06 16.91 -12.42
C ASN A 201 -22.96 17.09 -11.17
N PHE A 202 -22.40 17.51 -10.03
CA PHE A 202 -23.16 17.80 -8.83
C PHE A 202 -23.55 19.26 -8.79
N VAL A 203 -24.88 19.53 -8.84
CA VAL A 203 -25.40 20.89 -8.75
C VAL A 203 -25.45 21.31 -7.29
N PRO A 204 -24.73 22.37 -6.89
CA PRO A 204 -24.79 22.84 -5.52
C PRO A 204 -26.15 23.45 -5.20
N HIS A 205 -26.75 23.07 -4.08
CA HIS A 205 -27.99 23.62 -3.58
C HIS A 205 -27.74 24.43 -2.32
N THR A 206 -28.28 25.66 -2.30
CA THR A 206 -28.24 26.47 -1.06
C THR A 206 -29.22 25.89 -0.05
N ALA A 207 -28.74 25.58 1.15
CA ALA A 207 -29.59 25.13 2.23
C ALA A 207 -30.55 26.27 2.62
N VAL A 208 -31.85 25.99 2.63
CA VAL A 208 -32.88 26.91 3.13
C VAL A 208 -33.21 26.49 4.55
N SER A 209 -32.94 27.38 5.53
CA SER A 209 -33.26 27.18 6.93
C SER A 209 -34.14 28.31 7.42
N PRO A 210 -35.24 28.04 8.16
CA PRO A 210 -36.03 29.09 8.77
C PRO A 210 -35.22 29.80 9.87
N LEU A 211 -35.18 31.12 9.80
CA LEU A 211 -34.60 31.95 10.85
C LEU A 211 -35.65 32.23 11.93
N TYR A 212 -35.40 31.79 13.13
CA TYR A 212 -36.21 32.13 14.29
C TYR A 212 -35.53 33.27 15.05
N PRO A 213 -36.26 34.33 15.41
CA PRO A 213 -35.70 35.38 16.28
C PRO A 213 -35.33 34.79 17.65
N VAL A 214 -34.12 35.06 18.07
CA VAL A 214 -33.66 34.68 19.39
C VAL A 214 -34.45 35.50 20.40
N ARG A 215 -35.25 34.86 21.26
CA ARG A 215 -35.86 35.54 22.41
C ARG A 215 -34.74 35.81 23.41
N MET A 216 -34.41 37.10 23.57
CA MET A 216 -33.57 37.51 24.69
C MET A 216 -34.49 37.51 25.93
N GLU A 217 -34.19 36.69 26.91
CA GLU A 217 -34.78 36.79 28.22
C GLU A 217 -34.23 38.04 28.92
N PRO A 218 -35.09 38.82 29.64
CA PRO A 218 -34.66 40.02 30.30
C PRO A 218 -33.68 39.78 31.46
#